data_f18d8799d488eb187a0877cb1e330d2e
#
_entry.id   f18d8799d488eb187a0877cb1e330d2e
#
_cell.length_a   1.000
_cell.length_b   1.000
_cell.length_c   1.000
_cell.angle_alpha   90.00
_cell.angle_beta   90.00
_cell.angle_gamma   90.00
#
_symmetry.space_group_name_H-M   'P 1'
#
loop_
_entity.id
_entity.type
_entity.pdbx_description
1 polymer ?
#
loop_
_entity_poly.entity_id
_entity_poly.type
_entity_poly.pdbx_seq_one_letter_code
_entity_poly.pdbx_strand_id
1 'polypeptide(L)'
;PASGGLRPVVSYAVRMVWGGFGSLVGGNRWLGLVVAAAMALLIVAALVRRTFDGRIAAALAAPLAFAVLTAISRIGVVPAIPPDELRYQWTIGAFFVFTFVLLLAATADAPAAWRVSAVRPVIALTAIAVVANAVIVVGDVGDWNDGVETAVPGVRANLWVAEVAERSGTLERDRALPVSYVRVTAGEYVDAVMALGSPLAGFGADEFGGSADSRRAADEAFVADFDVAMTNGSNGPDDCERTFTGPGEVSVAAGTIAHVAARSASVDVGFAVFGSGVPLGTVYPDDVSAGVVATPDLPSGSPVSSYRITLSAAAIVAVCDT
;
A
#
# COMPACT_ATOMS: atom_id res chain seq x y z
N PRO A 1 -17.51 3.43 19.48
CA PRO A 1 -16.80 4.70 19.49
C PRO A 1 -15.84 4.69 20.66
N ALA A 2 -14.54 4.50 20.39
CA ALA A 2 -13.51 4.52 21.40
C ALA A 2 -13.54 5.90 22.05
N SER A 3 -13.66 5.97 23.37
CA SER A 3 -13.52 7.16 24.19
C SER A 3 -12.08 7.67 24.10
N GLY A 4 -11.75 8.26 22.98
CA GLY A 4 -10.44 8.85 22.73
C GLY A 4 -10.29 10.10 23.57
N GLY A 5 -9.70 9.96 24.76
CA GLY A 5 -9.35 11.10 25.59
C GLY A 5 -8.41 12.06 24.86
N LEU A 6 -8.30 13.31 25.33
CA LEU A 6 -7.40 14.34 24.79
C LEU A 6 -5.94 13.89 24.68
N ARG A 7 -5.50 12.96 25.51
CA ARG A 7 -4.11 12.47 25.56
C ARG A 7 -3.60 11.87 24.24
N PRO A 8 -4.34 10.98 23.52
CA PRO A 8 -3.88 10.49 22.22
C PRO A 8 -3.79 11.62 21.17
N VAL A 9 -4.74 12.55 21.15
CA VAL A 9 -4.73 13.71 20.22
C VAL A 9 -3.49 14.56 20.42
N VAL A 10 -3.20 14.91 21.67
CA VAL A 10 -2.01 15.70 22.02
C VAL A 10 -0.72 14.95 21.67
N SER A 11 -0.64 13.65 22.02
CA SER A 11 0.54 12.84 21.70
C SER A 11 0.79 12.75 20.19
N TYR A 12 -0.28 12.56 19.41
CA TYR A 12 -0.20 12.50 17.95
C TYR A 12 0.25 13.86 17.37
N ALA A 13 -0.38 14.96 17.78
CA ALA A 13 -0.03 16.30 17.32
C ALA A 13 1.41 16.69 17.68
N VAL A 14 1.87 16.38 18.90
CA VAL A 14 3.26 16.64 19.32
C VAL A 14 4.26 15.87 18.47
N ARG A 15 3.99 14.58 18.17
CA ARG A 15 4.85 13.80 17.28
C ARG A 15 4.91 14.35 15.86
N MET A 16 3.78 14.83 15.33
CA MET A 16 3.73 15.47 14.01
C MET A 16 4.57 16.76 13.98
N VAL A 17 4.39 17.64 14.97
CA VAL A 17 5.15 18.90 15.08
C VAL A 17 6.65 18.59 15.20
N TRP A 18 7.01 17.61 16.02
CA TRP A 18 8.38 17.17 16.20
C TRP A 18 8.98 16.59 14.91
N GLY A 19 8.22 15.74 14.20
CA GLY A 19 8.59 15.23 12.90
C GLY A 19 8.81 16.33 11.87
N GLY A 20 7.97 17.38 11.90
CA GLY A 20 8.11 18.55 11.03
C GLY A 20 9.44 19.30 11.22
N PHE A 21 9.98 19.42 12.43
CA PHE A 21 11.33 19.95 12.63
C PHE A 21 12.41 18.99 12.10
N GLY A 22 12.24 17.69 12.28
CA GLY A 22 13.14 16.68 11.73
C GLY A 22 13.19 16.71 10.20
N SER A 23 12.04 16.87 9.55
CA SER A 23 11.94 16.89 8.09
C SER A 23 12.71 18.04 7.45
N LEU A 24 12.85 19.18 8.12
CA LEU A 24 13.66 20.30 7.64
C LEU A 24 15.16 19.98 7.50
N VAL A 25 15.60 18.91 8.14
CA VAL A 25 17.01 18.50 8.20
C VAL A 25 17.16 17.01 7.88
N GLY A 26 16.38 16.52 6.93
CA GLY A 26 16.50 15.15 6.42
C GLY A 26 16.08 14.05 7.39
N GLY A 27 15.09 14.30 8.23
CA GLY A 27 14.60 13.33 9.20
C GLY A 27 15.49 13.18 10.45
N ASN A 28 16.60 13.89 10.53
CA ASN A 28 17.51 13.81 11.68
C ASN A 28 16.92 14.53 12.91
N ARG A 29 16.53 13.75 13.92
CA ARG A 29 15.88 14.26 15.14
C ARG A 29 16.76 15.23 15.94
N TRP A 30 18.08 15.02 15.98
CA TRP A 30 19.01 15.87 16.71
C TRP A 30 19.19 17.22 16.01
N LEU A 31 19.33 17.22 14.70
CA LEU A 31 19.38 18.45 13.91
C LEU A 31 18.02 19.18 13.97
N GLY A 32 16.91 18.46 14.01
CA GLY A 32 15.58 19.03 14.24
C GLY A 32 15.48 19.79 15.57
N LEU A 33 16.12 19.30 16.65
CA LEU A 33 16.25 20.01 17.92
C LEU A 33 16.98 21.35 17.78
N VAL A 34 18.06 21.35 17.02
CA VAL A 34 18.83 22.59 16.77
C VAL A 34 17.97 23.62 16.04
N VAL A 35 17.21 23.19 15.03
CA VAL A 35 16.28 24.06 14.29
C VAL A 35 15.17 24.58 15.20
N ALA A 36 14.58 23.72 16.04
CA ALA A 36 13.56 24.12 17.02
C ALA A 36 14.10 25.14 18.03
N ALA A 37 15.31 24.91 18.54
CA ALA A 37 15.97 25.84 19.46
C ALA A 37 16.28 27.20 18.77
N ALA A 38 16.75 27.18 17.53
CA ALA A 38 16.98 28.39 16.76
C ALA A 38 15.67 29.18 16.54
N MET A 39 14.58 28.50 16.23
CA MET A 39 13.26 29.13 16.09
C MET A 39 12.80 29.73 17.43
N ALA A 40 12.96 29.01 18.53
CA ALA A 40 12.59 29.51 19.85
C ALA A 40 13.39 30.79 20.22
N LEU A 41 14.69 30.82 19.93
CA LEU A 41 15.53 32.00 20.12
C LEU A 41 15.07 33.20 19.28
N LEU A 42 14.67 32.97 18.03
CA LEU A 42 14.12 34.03 17.17
C LEU A 42 12.79 34.56 17.68
N ILE A 43 11.92 33.68 18.21
CA ILE A 43 10.65 34.08 18.82
C ILE A 43 10.92 34.95 20.06
N VAL A 44 11.82 34.52 20.94
CA VAL A 44 12.21 35.29 22.13
C VAL A 44 12.79 36.65 21.74
N ALA A 45 13.67 36.69 20.72
CA ALA A 45 14.22 37.93 20.20
C ALA A 45 13.13 38.87 19.66
N ALA A 46 12.16 38.36 18.91
CA ALA A 46 11.03 39.15 18.40
C ALA A 46 10.15 39.68 19.55
N LEU A 47 9.88 38.87 20.56
CA LEU A 47 9.12 39.30 21.74
C LEU A 47 9.84 40.40 22.53
N VAL A 48 11.13 40.23 22.83
CA VAL A 48 11.93 41.19 23.57
C VAL A 48 12.00 42.52 22.82
N ARG A 49 12.06 42.47 21.49
CA ARG A 49 12.13 43.67 20.63
C ARG A 49 10.77 44.27 20.30
N ARG A 50 9.69 43.63 20.76
CA ARG A 50 8.29 44.05 20.48
C ARG A 50 7.98 44.05 18.96
N THR A 51 8.71 43.26 18.15
CA THR A 51 8.46 43.07 16.72
C THR A 51 7.55 41.85 16.45
N PHE A 52 7.13 41.15 17.49
CA PHE A 52 6.19 40.03 17.40
C PHE A 52 4.80 40.56 17.09
N ASP A 53 4.33 40.29 15.88
CA ASP A 53 3.02 40.76 15.37
C ASP A 53 2.05 39.61 15.14
N GLY A 54 0.83 39.95 14.72
CA GLY A 54 -0.23 38.98 14.44
C GLY A 54 0.09 38.01 13.29
N ARG A 55 0.98 38.37 12.37
CA ARG A 55 1.41 37.51 11.27
C ARG A 55 2.29 36.36 11.75
N ILE A 56 3.22 36.70 12.65
CA ILE A 56 4.10 35.70 13.31
C ILE A 56 3.25 34.77 14.17
N ALA A 57 2.30 35.33 14.93
CA ALA A 57 1.37 34.54 15.73
C ALA A 57 0.54 33.56 14.87
N ALA A 58 0.01 34.03 13.76
CA ALA A 58 -0.75 33.20 12.83
C ALA A 58 0.12 32.10 12.19
N ALA A 59 1.35 32.43 11.80
CA ALA A 59 2.28 31.47 11.21
C ALA A 59 2.69 30.36 12.20
N LEU A 60 2.82 30.69 13.51
CA LEU A 60 3.07 29.70 14.56
C LEU A 60 1.83 28.88 14.90
N ALA A 61 0.64 29.46 14.81
CA ALA A 61 -0.61 28.76 15.09
C ALA A 61 -0.97 27.76 13.97
N ALA A 62 -0.61 28.06 12.71
CA ALA A 62 -0.98 27.22 11.56
C ALA A 62 -0.48 25.76 11.66
N PRO A 63 0.81 25.46 11.92
CA PRO A 63 1.29 24.09 12.05
C PRO A 63 0.66 23.37 13.25
N LEU A 64 0.37 24.08 14.35
CA LEU A 64 -0.29 23.51 15.51
C LEU A 64 -1.74 23.16 15.21
N ALA A 65 -2.48 24.07 14.56
CA ALA A 65 -3.85 23.82 14.14
C ALA A 65 -3.94 22.65 13.15
N PHE A 66 -3.04 22.61 12.16
CA PHE A 66 -2.96 21.50 11.23
C PHE A 66 -2.68 20.17 11.94
N ALA A 67 -1.72 20.13 12.87
CA ALA A 67 -1.39 18.92 13.61
C ALA A 67 -2.57 18.44 14.49
N VAL A 68 -3.27 19.34 15.16
CA VAL A 68 -4.44 19.01 16.00
C VAL A 68 -5.60 18.51 15.13
N LEU A 69 -5.94 19.21 14.06
CA LEU A 69 -7.03 18.80 13.16
C LEU A 69 -6.74 17.44 12.50
N THR A 70 -5.52 17.21 12.08
CA THR A 70 -5.09 15.92 11.54
C THR A 70 -5.16 14.84 12.63
N ALA A 71 -4.71 15.11 13.84
CA ALA A 71 -4.81 14.16 14.94
C ALA A 71 -6.26 13.76 15.23
N ILE A 72 -7.17 14.72 15.28
CA ILE A 72 -8.61 14.47 15.49
C ILE A 72 -9.20 13.62 14.37
N SER A 73 -8.83 13.88 13.11
CA SER A 73 -9.36 13.15 11.96
C SER A 73 -8.78 11.75 11.77
N ARG A 74 -7.62 11.45 12.39
CA ARG A 74 -6.89 10.19 12.17
C ARG A 74 -6.90 9.24 13.38
N ILE A 75 -7.17 9.75 14.57
CA ILE A 75 -7.32 8.89 15.75
C ILE A 75 -8.62 8.09 15.62
N GLY A 76 -8.49 6.77 15.64
CA GLY A 76 -9.63 5.86 15.46
C GLY A 76 -9.85 5.36 14.03
N VAL A 77 -9.09 5.85 13.05
CA VAL A 77 -9.07 5.26 11.69
C VAL A 77 -8.20 4.00 11.71
N VAL A 78 -8.68 2.93 11.10
CA VAL A 78 -7.95 1.66 10.97
C VAL A 78 -7.73 1.40 9.48
N PRO A 79 -6.50 1.10 9.04
CA PRO A 79 -5.26 1.09 9.81
C PRO A 79 -4.85 2.48 10.28
N ALA A 80 -4.22 2.54 11.45
CA ALA A 80 -3.75 3.80 12.01
C ALA A 80 -2.65 4.39 11.13
N ILE A 81 -2.87 5.61 10.64
CA ILE A 81 -1.84 6.32 9.88
C ILE A 81 -0.87 6.94 10.89
N PRO A 82 0.43 6.62 10.82
CA PRO A 82 1.39 7.11 11.79
C PRO A 82 1.58 8.64 11.69
N PRO A 83 1.85 9.33 12.81
CA PRO A 83 2.04 10.78 12.82
C PRO A 83 3.33 11.22 12.11
N ASP A 84 4.25 10.31 11.89
CA ASP A 84 5.53 10.48 11.21
C ASP A 84 5.46 10.21 9.70
N GLU A 85 4.28 10.10 9.14
CA GLU A 85 4.07 10.01 7.71
C GLU A 85 4.66 11.23 6.99
N LEU A 86 5.48 11.01 5.97
CA LEU A 86 6.23 12.06 5.26
C LEU A 86 5.35 13.23 4.79
N ARG A 87 4.17 12.96 4.25
CA ARG A 87 3.23 14.02 3.79
C ARG A 87 2.82 15.00 4.89
N TYR A 88 2.70 14.55 6.14
CA TYR A 88 2.37 15.44 7.27
C TYR A 88 3.58 16.22 7.73
N GLN A 89 4.74 15.58 7.77
CA GLN A 89 6.00 16.22 8.13
C GLN A 89 6.36 17.33 7.15
N TRP A 90 6.18 17.10 5.86
CA TRP A 90 6.39 18.09 4.81
C TRP A 90 5.52 19.31 4.97
N THR A 91 4.23 19.11 5.20
CA THR A 91 3.28 20.22 5.38
C THR A 91 3.65 21.07 6.59
N ILE A 92 3.98 20.43 7.72
CA ILE A 92 4.41 21.15 8.92
C ILE A 92 5.77 21.81 8.71
N GLY A 93 6.70 21.15 8.06
CA GLY A 93 8.01 21.73 7.69
C GLY A 93 7.85 23.00 6.85
N ALA A 94 6.98 23.00 5.86
CA ALA A 94 6.68 24.17 5.06
C ALA A 94 6.15 25.35 5.90
N PHE A 95 5.26 25.11 6.85
CA PHE A 95 4.80 26.14 7.78
C PHE A 95 5.94 26.70 8.65
N PHE A 96 6.86 25.84 9.07
CA PHE A 96 8.03 26.29 9.83
C PHE A 96 8.99 27.15 8.98
N VAL A 97 9.21 26.81 7.72
CA VAL A 97 9.99 27.67 6.81
C VAL A 97 9.36 29.06 6.69
N PHE A 98 8.03 29.13 6.50
CA PHE A 98 7.30 30.40 6.48
C PHE A 98 7.49 31.19 7.78
N THR A 99 7.35 30.54 8.92
CA THR A 99 7.54 31.14 10.23
C THR A 99 8.95 31.68 10.42
N PHE A 100 9.96 30.92 9.98
CA PHE A 100 11.36 31.34 9.98
C PHE A 100 11.59 32.63 9.17
N VAL A 101 11.05 32.68 7.96
CA VAL A 101 11.17 33.86 7.10
C VAL A 101 10.56 35.10 7.75
N LEU A 102 9.39 34.97 8.37
CA LEU A 102 8.73 36.08 9.07
C LEU A 102 9.52 36.53 10.32
N LEU A 103 10.06 35.59 11.08
CA LEU A 103 10.90 35.90 12.25
C LEU A 103 12.21 36.57 11.85
N LEU A 104 12.85 36.12 10.76
CA LEU A 104 14.04 36.76 10.21
C LEU A 104 13.74 38.19 9.73
N ALA A 105 12.62 38.38 9.02
CA ALA A 105 12.19 39.72 8.58
C ALA A 105 11.93 40.64 9.77
N ALA A 106 11.26 40.16 10.83
CA ALA A 106 11.02 40.95 12.04
C ALA A 106 12.30 41.31 12.81
N THR A 107 13.40 40.60 12.56
CA THR A 107 14.71 40.89 13.16
C THR A 107 15.65 41.67 12.20
N ALA A 108 15.21 41.97 10.99
CA ALA A 108 16.04 42.63 9.96
C ALA A 108 16.51 44.02 10.38
N ASP A 109 15.78 44.77 11.20
CA ASP A 109 16.13 46.07 11.69
C ASP A 109 17.09 46.05 12.93
N ALA A 110 17.60 44.84 13.24
CA ALA A 110 18.56 44.67 14.32
C ALA A 110 19.91 45.37 14.03
N PRO A 111 20.67 45.81 15.07
CA PRO A 111 22.01 46.40 14.89
C PRO A 111 22.93 45.51 14.06
N ALA A 112 23.78 46.12 13.23
CA ALA A 112 24.63 45.43 12.25
C ALA A 112 25.45 44.29 12.86
N ALA A 113 26.01 44.50 14.05
CA ALA A 113 26.79 43.50 14.78
C ALA A 113 25.99 42.23 15.09
N TRP A 114 24.72 42.37 15.47
CA TRP A 114 23.84 41.23 15.78
C TRP A 114 23.39 40.49 14.50
N ARG A 115 23.18 41.24 13.39
CA ARG A 115 22.84 40.66 12.09
C ARG A 115 23.97 39.77 11.56
N VAL A 116 25.21 40.16 11.74
CA VAL A 116 26.35 39.38 11.27
C VAL A 116 26.58 38.16 12.14
N SER A 117 26.44 38.25 13.44
CA SER A 117 26.73 37.13 14.37
C SER A 117 25.60 36.11 14.50
N ALA A 118 24.33 36.52 14.41
CA ALA A 118 23.19 35.64 14.64
C ALA A 118 22.41 35.29 13.37
N VAL A 119 22.20 36.26 12.45
CA VAL A 119 21.35 36.05 11.27
C VAL A 119 22.09 35.27 10.17
N ARG A 120 23.38 35.54 9.94
CA ARG A 120 24.14 34.80 8.93
C ARG A 120 24.23 33.29 9.17
N PRO A 121 24.57 32.79 10.38
CA PRO A 121 24.58 31.36 10.64
C PRO A 121 23.17 30.73 10.52
N VAL A 122 22.11 31.45 10.90
CA VAL A 122 20.74 30.97 10.73
C VAL A 122 20.37 30.84 9.25
N ILE A 123 20.70 31.86 8.43
CA ILE A 123 20.47 31.77 6.97
C ILE A 123 21.31 30.64 6.36
N ALA A 124 22.56 30.47 6.75
CA ALA A 124 23.41 29.40 6.26
C ALA A 124 22.87 28.03 6.65
N LEU A 125 22.46 27.84 7.89
CA LEU A 125 21.84 26.61 8.36
C LEU A 125 20.52 26.32 7.65
N THR A 126 19.68 27.34 7.43
CA THR A 126 18.42 27.18 6.69
C THR A 126 18.70 26.82 5.22
N ALA A 127 19.68 27.44 4.57
CA ALA A 127 20.05 27.09 3.21
C ALA A 127 20.58 25.66 3.11
N ILE A 128 21.45 25.25 4.04
CA ILE A 128 21.96 23.88 4.11
C ILE A 128 20.79 22.90 4.35
N ALA A 129 19.86 23.21 5.26
CA ALA A 129 18.70 22.39 5.52
C ALA A 129 17.80 22.24 4.29
N VAL A 130 17.55 23.33 3.55
CA VAL A 130 16.75 23.32 2.32
C VAL A 130 17.42 22.47 1.24
N VAL A 131 18.74 22.61 1.05
CA VAL A 131 19.48 21.82 0.07
C VAL A 131 19.51 20.35 0.46
N ALA A 132 19.83 20.03 1.72
CA ALA A 132 19.84 18.66 2.21
C ALA A 132 18.46 18.00 2.07
N ASN A 133 17.42 18.77 2.37
CA ASN A 133 16.04 18.33 2.24
C ASN A 133 15.64 18.10 0.77
N ALA A 134 16.05 18.98 -0.16
CA ALA A 134 15.80 18.79 -1.58
C ALA A 134 16.47 17.52 -2.12
N VAL A 135 17.69 17.20 -1.67
CA VAL A 135 18.39 15.96 -2.05
C VAL A 135 17.63 14.71 -1.55
N ILE A 136 17.16 14.75 -0.29
CA ILE A 136 16.41 13.63 0.29
C ILE A 136 15.07 13.46 -0.41
N VAL A 137 14.36 14.55 -0.71
CA VAL A 137 13.09 14.47 -1.45
C VAL A 137 13.26 13.83 -2.81
N VAL A 138 14.32 14.18 -3.52
CA VAL A 138 14.60 13.56 -4.83
C VAL A 138 14.82 12.04 -4.67
N GLY A 139 15.54 11.64 -3.60
CA GLY A 139 15.69 10.22 -3.26
C GLY A 139 14.36 9.55 -2.88
N ASP A 140 13.63 10.15 -1.94
CA ASP A 140 12.34 9.61 -1.47
C ASP A 140 11.27 9.54 -2.58
N VAL A 141 11.28 10.50 -3.53
CA VAL A 141 10.40 10.45 -4.71
C VAL A 141 10.80 9.31 -5.64
N GLY A 142 12.09 9.02 -5.78
CA GLY A 142 12.57 7.84 -6.50
C GLY A 142 12.06 6.55 -5.85
N ASP A 143 12.31 6.37 -4.56
CA ASP A 143 11.88 5.20 -3.80
C ASP A 143 10.33 5.05 -3.79
N TRP A 144 9.60 6.17 -3.73
CA TRP A 144 8.14 6.17 -3.82
C TRP A 144 7.66 5.76 -5.20
N ASN A 145 8.28 6.26 -6.29
CA ASN A 145 7.94 5.84 -7.65
C ASN A 145 8.19 4.35 -7.86
N ASP A 146 9.33 3.84 -7.38
CA ASP A 146 9.65 2.41 -7.45
C ASP A 146 8.65 1.58 -6.64
N GLY A 147 8.25 2.06 -5.47
CA GLY A 147 7.20 1.45 -4.66
C GLY A 147 5.83 1.48 -5.34
N VAL A 148 5.48 2.55 -6.02
CA VAL A 148 4.23 2.66 -6.79
C VAL A 148 4.26 1.76 -8.01
N GLU A 149 5.37 1.74 -8.76
CA GLU A 149 5.53 0.87 -9.93
C GLU A 149 5.42 -0.61 -9.56
N THR A 150 5.87 -0.99 -8.36
CA THR A 150 5.75 -2.37 -7.87
C THR A 150 4.35 -2.69 -7.30
N ALA A 151 3.70 -1.76 -6.62
CA ALA A 151 2.42 -1.98 -5.95
C ALA A 151 1.20 -1.83 -6.87
N VAL A 152 1.25 -0.88 -7.81
CA VAL A 152 0.12 -0.57 -8.70
C VAL A 152 -0.36 -1.76 -9.52
N PRO A 153 0.52 -2.59 -10.13
CA PRO A 153 0.07 -3.78 -10.85
C PRO A 153 -0.73 -4.74 -9.98
N GLY A 154 -0.29 -4.97 -8.73
CA GLY A 154 -1.00 -5.84 -7.80
C GLY A 154 -2.38 -5.30 -7.39
N VAL A 155 -2.48 -3.98 -7.18
CA VAL A 155 -3.76 -3.33 -6.92
C VAL A 155 -4.68 -3.45 -8.13
N ARG A 156 -4.21 -3.13 -9.33
CA ARG A 156 -4.98 -3.26 -10.58
C ARG A 156 -5.49 -4.68 -10.80
N ALA A 157 -4.63 -5.67 -10.56
CA ALA A 157 -5.00 -7.08 -10.66
C ALA A 157 -6.16 -7.44 -9.72
N ASN A 158 -6.08 -7.03 -8.46
CA ASN A 158 -7.15 -7.26 -7.47
C ASN A 158 -8.47 -6.55 -7.85
N LEU A 159 -8.39 -5.33 -8.36
CA LEU A 159 -9.55 -4.58 -8.82
C LEU A 159 -10.20 -5.26 -10.04
N TRP A 160 -9.37 -5.72 -10.98
CA TRP A 160 -9.85 -6.45 -12.15
C TRP A 160 -10.55 -7.76 -11.76
N VAL A 161 -9.97 -8.53 -10.83
CA VAL A 161 -10.59 -9.77 -10.33
C VAL A 161 -11.96 -9.46 -9.72
N ALA A 162 -12.08 -8.38 -8.93
CA ALA A 162 -13.37 -7.97 -8.36
C ALA A 162 -14.42 -7.66 -9.44
N GLU A 163 -14.03 -6.95 -10.52
CA GLU A 163 -14.96 -6.66 -11.63
C GLU A 163 -15.39 -7.94 -12.39
N VAL A 164 -14.50 -8.90 -12.54
CA VAL A 164 -14.82 -10.18 -13.18
C VAL A 164 -15.74 -11.01 -12.29
N ALA A 165 -15.42 -11.10 -10.99
CA ALA A 165 -16.21 -11.84 -10.02
C ALA A 165 -17.63 -11.27 -9.87
N GLU A 166 -17.81 -9.95 -9.91
CA GLU A 166 -19.14 -9.34 -9.92
C GLU A 166 -19.95 -9.75 -11.16
N ARG A 167 -19.32 -9.74 -12.33
CA ARG A 167 -19.98 -10.17 -13.57
C ARG A 167 -20.36 -11.65 -13.56
N SER A 168 -19.62 -12.47 -12.81
CA SER A 168 -19.88 -13.89 -12.59
C SER A 168 -20.89 -14.15 -11.47
N GLY A 169 -21.21 -13.13 -10.67
CA GLY A 169 -22.08 -13.26 -9.50
C GLY A 169 -21.42 -13.98 -8.32
N THR A 170 -20.09 -14.07 -8.28
CA THR A 170 -19.32 -14.79 -7.24
C THR A 170 -18.59 -13.86 -6.29
N LEU A 171 -18.66 -12.53 -6.50
CA LEU A 171 -17.88 -11.56 -5.74
C LEU A 171 -18.14 -11.65 -4.23
N GLU A 172 -17.07 -11.84 -3.45
CA GLU A 172 -17.09 -11.65 -2.01
C GLU A 172 -17.06 -10.13 -1.69
N ARG A 173 -18.25 -9.53 -1.58
CA ARG A 173 -18.42 -8.07 -1.49
C ARG A 173 -17.72 -7.44 -0.28
N ASP A 174 -17.57 -8.18 0.82
CA ASP A 174 -16.93 -7.71 2.06
C ASP A 174 -15.40 -7.90 2.05
N ARG A 175 -14.84 -8.52 1.02
CA ARG A 175 -13.39 -8.70 0.87
C ARG A 175 -12.68 -7.35 0.81
N ALA A 176 -11.70 -7.17 1.70
CA ALA A 176 -10.89 -5.96 1.71
C ALA A 176 -9.96 -5.91 0.49
N LEU A 177 -9.97 -4.82 -0.24
CA LEU A 177 -9.02 -4.59 -1.32
C LEU A 177 -7.67 -4.12 -0.77
N PRO A 178 -6.54 -4.51 -1.39
CA PRO A 178 -5.20 -4.11 -0.95
C PRO A 178 -4.89 -2.67 -1.38
N VAL A 179 -5.79 -1.73 -1.06
CA VAL A 179 -5.61 -0.30 -1.34
C VAL A 179 -4.99 0.34 -0.10
N SER A 180 -3.74 0.81 -0.23
CA SER A 180 -3.06 1.50 0.86
C SER A 180 -3.87 2.72 1.30
N TYR A 181 -4.07 2.91 2.59
CA TYR A 181 -4.63 4.11 3.23
C TYR A 181 -6.16 4.24 3.30
N VAL A 182 -6.94 3.46 2.55
CA VAL A 182 -8.40 3.49 2.63
C VAL A 182 -8.91 2.07 2.74
N ARG A 183 -9.79 1.79 3.68
CA ARG A 183 -10.53 0.52 3.67
C ARG A 183 -11.62 0.63 2.61
N VAL A 184 -11.37 0.00 1.49
CA VAL A 184 -12.36 -0.18 0.43
C VAL A 184 -12.63 -1.66 0.34
N THR A 185 -13.89 -2.05 0.37
CA THR A 185 -14.28 -3.43 0.07
C THR A 185 -14.45 -3.62 -1.43
N ALA A 186 -14.40 -4.86 -1.88
CA ALA A 186 -14.65 -5.21 -3.27
C ALA A 186 -16.04 -4.74 -3.73
N GLY A 187 -17.05 -4.85 -2.88
CA GLY A 187 -18.40 -4.37 -3.15
C GLY A 187 -18.47 -2.85 -3.33
N GLU A 188 -17.86 -2.07 -2.43
CA GLU A 188 -17.83 -0.59 -2.55
C GLU A 188 -17.13 -0.14 -3.84
N TYR A 189 -16.05 -0.82 -4.21
CA TYR A 189 -15.36 -0.53 -5.48
C TYR A 189 -16.25 -0.81 -6.68
N VAL A 190 -16.87 -1.97 -6.74
CA VAL A 190 -17.73 -2.35 -7.88
C VAL A 190 -18.96 -1.46 -7.98
N ASP A 191 -19.58 -1.05 -6.86
CA ASP A 191 -20.67 -0.09 -6.85
C ASP A 191 -20.24 1.26 -7.47
N ALA A 192 -19.01 1.70 -7.18
CA ALA A 192 -18.44 2.89 -7.81
C ALA A 192 -18.19 2.69 -9.33
N VAL A 193 -17.68 1.52 -9.72
CA VAL A 193 -17.46 1.15 -11.13
C VAL A 193 -18.78 1.14 -11.90
N MET A 194 -19.84 0.58 -11.34
CA MET A 194 -21.18 0.59 -11.96
C MET A 194 -21.74 1.98 -12.13
N ALA A 195 -21.45 2.90 -11.21
CA ALA A 195 -21.93 4.28 -11.27
C ALA A 195 -21.10 5.17 -12.20
N LEU A 196 -19.79 4.97 -12.29
CA LEU A 196 -18.84 5.89 -12.93
C LEU A 196 -18.12 5.31 -14.16
N GLY A 197 -18.25 4.02 -14.40
CA GLY A 197 -17.48 3.27 -15.39
C GLY A 197 -16.17 2.71 -14.81
N SER A 198 -15.67 1.61 -15.45
CA SER A 198 -14.44 0.97 -15.01
C SER A 198 -13.20 1.80 -15.38
N PRO A 199 -12.32 2.09 -14.42
CA PRO A 199 -11.00 2.66 -14.70
C PRO A 199 -10.06 1.68 -15.40
N LEU A 200 -10.43 0.39 -15.45
CA LEU A 200 -9.69 -0.71 -16.06
C LEU A 200 -10.29 -1.11 -17.43
N ALA A 201 -11.15 -0.28 -18.01
CA ALA A 201 -11.75 -0.55 -19.30
C ALA A 201 -10.65 -0.78 -20.37
N GLY A 202 -10.63 -1.96 -20.98
CA GLY A 202 -9.59 -2.37 -21.94
C GLY A 202 -8.36 -3.02 -21.32
N PHE A 203 -8.30 -3.16 -20.00
CA PHE A 203 -7.21 -3.86 -19.32
C PHE A 203 -7.36 -5.39 -19.53
N GLY A 204 -6.32 -6.04 -20.07
CA GLY A 204 -6.29 -7.48 -20.34
C GLY A 204 -5.41 -8.24 -19.34
N ALA A 205 -5.58 -9.57 -19.33
CA ALA A 205 -4.76 -10.44 -18.48
C ALA A 205 -3.24 -10.30 -18.78
N ASP A 206 -2.88 -9.96 -20.00
CA ASP A 206 -1.49 -9.79 -20.45
C ASP A 206 -0.83 -8.53 -19.84
N GLU A 207 -1.63 -7.57 -19.36
CA GLU A 207 -1.14 -6.33 -18.75
C GLU A 207 -0.78 -6.50 -17.26
N PHE A 208 -1.05 -7.66 -16.67
CA PHE A 208 -0.51 -8.04 -15.37
C PHE A 208 0.99 -8.40 -15.42
N GLY A 209 1.70 -7.90 -16.42
CA GLY A 209 3.14 -8.08 -16.64
C GLY A 209 4.03 -7.54 -15.52
N GLY A 210 3.49 -7.35 -14.33
CA GLY A 210 4.16 -6.91 -13.13
C GLY A 210 5.02 -7.99 -12.46
N SER A 211 5.46 -7.69 -11.25
CA SER A 211 6.26 -8.58 -10.40
C SER A 211 5.55 -9.91 -10.11
N ALA A 212 6.32 -10.92 -9.71
CA ALA A 212 5.76 -12.20 -9.24
C ALA A 212 4.74 -11.99 -8.10
N ASP A 213 5.00 -11.00 -7.22
CA ASP A 213 4.12 -10.66 -6.10
C ASP A 213 2.77 -10.09 -6.58
N SER A 214 2.77 -9.29 -7.63
CA SER A 214 1.53 -8.75 -8.22
C SER A 214 0.64 -9.84 -8.80
N ARG A 215 1.25 -10.79 -9.50
CA ARG A 215 0.55 -11.94 -10.07
C ARG A 215 0.02 -12.87 -8.98
N ARG A 216 0.79 -13.07 -7.92
CA ARG A 216 0.37 -13.85 -6.77
C ARG A 216 -0.82 -13.22 -6.06
N ALA A 217 -0.79 -11.91 -5.82
CA ALA A 217 -1.90 -11.20 -5.21
C ALA A 217 -3.19 -11.29 -6.05
N ALA A 218 -3.07 -11.31 -7.38
CA ALA A 218 -4.20 -11.52 -8.28
C ALA A 218 -4.72 -12.97 -8.21
N ASP A 219 -3.84 -13.96 -8.17
CA ASP A 219 -4.21 -15.37 -8.01
C ASP A 219 -4.91 -15.59 -6.65
N GLU A 220 -4.40 -15.00 -5.56
CA GLU A 220 -5.01 -15.08 -4.23
C GLU A 220 -6.43 -14.46 -4.20
N ALA A 221 -6.59 -13.29 -4.83
CA ALA A 221 -7.89 -12.64 -4.95
C ALA A 221 -8.88 -13.48 -5.78
N PHE A 222 -8.40 -14.08 -6.86
CA PHE A 222 -9.22 -14.93 -7.72
C PHE A 222 -9.68 -16.17 -6.99
N VAL A 223 -8.79 -16.86 -6.27
CA VAL A 223 -9.12 -18.05 -5.47
C VAL A 223 -10.18 -17.70 -4.42
N ALA A 224 -10.06 -16.54 -3.77
CA ALA A 224 -11.03 -16.10 -2.76
C ALA A 224 -12.41 -15.78 -3.38
N ASP A 225 -12.45 -14.95 -4.42
CA ASP A 225 -13.72 -14.49 -5.01
C ASP A 225 -14.50 -15.60 -5.75
N PHE A 226 -13.78 -16.61 -6.27
CA PHE A 226 -14.41 -17.74 -6.97
C PHE A 226 -14.50 -19.01 -6.12
N ASP A 227 -14.16 -18.94 -4.83
CA ASP A 227 -14.18 -20.07 -3.88
C ASP A 227 -13.46 -21.32 -4.44
N VAL A 228 -12.30 -21.10 -5.07
CA VAL A 228 -11.52 -22.19 -5.65
C VAL A 228 -10.85 -22.98 -4.53
N ALA A 229 -11.27 -24.22 -4.37
CA ALA A 229 -10.75 -25.10 -3.33
C ALA A 229 -10.44 -26.49 -3.89
N MET A 230 -9.51 -27.17 -3.24
CA MET A 230 -9.29 -28.59 -3.48
C MET A 230 -10.14 -29.41 -2.50
N THR A 231 -10.90 -30.31 -3.04
CA THR A 231 -11.72 -31.27 -2.26
C THR A 231 -11.21 -32.70 -2.48
N ASN A 232 -11.57 -33.60 -1.61
CA ASN A 232 -11.29 -35.03 -1.81
C ASN A 232 -12.38 -35.66 -2.68
N GLY A 233 -12.01 -36.45 -3.65
CA GLY A 233 -12.92 -37.12 -4.56
C GLY A 233 -12.40 -38.46 -5.08
N SER A 234 -13.13 -39.10 -5.97
CA SER A 234 -12.67 -40.30 -6.67
C SER A 234 -11.64 -39.94 -7.73
N ASN A 235 -10.79 -40.89 -8.11
CA ASN A 235 -9.92 -40.73 -9.27
C ASN A 235 -10.79 -40.44 -10.52
N GLY A 236 -10.25 -39.61 -11.39
CA GLY A 236 -10.88 -39.31 -12.67
C GLY A 236 -10.88 -40.52 -13.60
N PRO A 237 -11.55 -40.42 -14.76
CA PRO A 237 -11.55 -41.47 -15.77
C PRO A 237 -10.13 -41.68 -16.34
N ASP A 238 -9.72 -42.93 -16.50
CA ASP A 238 -8.39 -43.31 -16.98
C ASP A 238 -8.05 -42.72 -18.36
N ASP A 239 -9.03 -42.50 -19.20
CA ASP A 239 -8.88 -42.03 -20.58
C ASP A 239 -8.34 -40.56 -20.69
N CYS A 240 -8.47 -39.79 -19.62
CA CYS A 240 -8.04 -38.38 -19.56
C CYS A 240 -6.75 -38.19 -18.75
N GLU A 241 -6.15 -39.26 -18.27
CA GLU A 241 -5.00 -39.20 -17.38
C GLU A 241 -3.74 -38.74 -18.10
N ARG A 242 -3.01 -37.80 -17.47
CA ARG A 242 -1.66 -37.41 -17.85
C ARG A 242 -0.72 -37.67 -16.68
N THR A 243 0.40 -38.30 -16.97
CA THR A 243 1.43 -38.58 -15.97
C THR A 243 2.51 -37.53 -15.96
N PHE A 244 2.78 -36.98 -14.81
CA PHE A 244 3.91 -36.07 -14.55
C PHE A 244 4.98 -36.80 -13.75
N THR A 245 6.23 -36.73 -14.21
CA THR A 245 7.37 -37.43 -13.55
C THR A 245 8.10 -36.53 -12.55
N GLY A 246 7.72 -35.27 -12.41
CA GLY A 246 8.32 -34.26 -11.51
C GLY A 246 7.40 -33.06 -11.36
N PRO A 247 7.91 -31.97 -10.78
CA PRO A 247 7.19 -30.70 -10.70
C PRO A 247 6.73 -30.25 -12.09
N GLY A 248 5.55 -29.65 -12.17
CA GLY A 248 5.01 -29.20 -13.45
C GLY A 248 3.74 -28.37 -13.33
N GLU A 249 3.25 -27.95 -14.49
CA GLU A 249 2.00 -27.22 -14.61
C GLU A 249 1.09 -27.90 -15.63
N VAL A 250 -0.20 -27.92 -15.32
CA VAL A 250 -1.25 -28.46 -16.19
C VAL A 250 -2.21 -27.35 -16.55
N SER A 251 -2.36 -27.08 -17.84
CA SER A 251 -3.40 -26.15 -18.30
C SER A 251 -4.77 -26.84 -18.29
N VAL A 252 -5.73 -26.16 -17.68
CA VAL A 252 -7.10 -26.65 -17.46
C VAL A 252 -8.07 -25.59 -18.01
N ALA A 253 -9.04 -25.99 -18.79
CA ALA A 253 -10.05 -25.06 -19.31
C ALA A 253 -10.96 -24.55 -18.19
N ALA A 254 -11.59 -23.39 -18.41
CA ALA A 254 -12.62 -22.89 -17.50
C ALA A 254 -13.82 -23.85 -17.48
N GLY A 255 -14.42 -24.04 -16.31
CA GLY A 255 -15.58 -24.93 -16.14
C GLY A 255 -15.24 -26.42 -16.12
N THR A 256 -13.97 -26.83 -16.04
CA THR A 256 -13.57 -28.24 -16.00
C THR A 256 -13.23 -28.70 -14.57
N ILE A 257 -13.12 -30.00 -14.39
CA ILE A 257 -12.70 -30.62 -13.13
C ILE A 257 -11.37 -31.33 -13.35
N ALA A 258 -10.39 -31.02 -12.51
CA ALA A 258 -9.10 -31.69 -12.49
C ALA A 258 -8.97 -32.61 -11.27
N HIS A 259 -8.62 -33.86 -11.50
CA HIS A 259 -8.32 -34.83 -10.47
C HIS A 259 -6.81 -35.03 -10.38
N VAL A 260 -6.24 -34.88 -9.18
CA VAL A 260 -4.80 -35.01 -8.95
C VAL A 260 -4.54 -36.16 -7.98
N ALA A 261 -3.77 -37.16 -8.39
CA ALA A 261 -3.36 -38.29 -7.57
C ALA A 261 -1.84 -38.31 -7.40
N ALA A 262 -1.37 -38.42 -6.17
CA ALA A 262 0.05 -38.56 -5.87
C ALA A 262 0.55 -39.99 -6.19
N ARG A 263 1.75 -40.12 -6.78
CA ARG A 263 2.30 -41.42 -7.17
C ARG A 263 3.22 -42.05 -6.11
N SER A 264 4.18 -41.31 -5.64
CA SER A 264 5.23 -41.87 -4.77
C SER A 264 5.65 -40.94 -3.64
N ALA A 265 5.26 -39.68 -3.70
CA ALA A 265 5.51 -38.68 -2.70
C ALA A 265 4.30 -37.74 -2.61
N SER A 266 4.15 -37.05 -1.49
CA SER A 266 3.13 -36.02 -1.38
C SER A 266 3.30 -34.95 -2.44
N VAL A 267 2.21 -34.46 -2.98
CA VAL A 267 2.16 -33.45 -4.04
C VAL A 267 1.40 -32.25 -3.52
N ASP A 268 2.09 -31.09 -3.42
CA ASP A 268 1.40 -29.83 -3.18
C ASP A 268 0.76 -29.38 -4.48
N VAL A 269 -0.52 -29.14 -4.39
CA VAL A 269 -1.35 -28.68 -5.51
C VAL A 269 -1.63 -27.20 -5.35
N GLY A 270 -1.32 -26.43 -6.39
CA GLY A 270 -1.61 -25.02 -6.44
C GLY A 270 -2.47 -24.66 -7.65
N PHE A 271 -3.05 -23.48 -7.62
CA PHE A 271 -3.89 -22.92 -8.68
C PHE A 271 -3.36 -21.57 -9.11
N ALA A 272 -3.26 -21.35 -10.40
CA ALA A 272 -2.76 -20.10 -10.97
C ALA A 272 -3.58 -19.66 -12.18
N VAL A 273 -3.89 -18.39 -12.21
CA VAL A 273 -4.46 -17.68 -13.36
C VAL A 273 -3.39 -16.83 -14.03
N PHE A 274 -2.65 -16.06 -13.22
CA PHE A 274 -1.69 -15.05 -13.68
C PHE A 274 -0.21 -15.48 -13.55
N GLY A 275 0.09 -16.57 -12.86
CA GLY A 275 1.40 -17.17 -12.97
C GLY A 275 2.20 -17.54 -11.75
N SER A 276 1.77 -17.28 -10.53
CA SER A 276 2.58 -17.63 -9.36
C SER A 276 2.08 -18.84 -8.55
N GLY A 277 0.83 -19.23 -8.75
CA GLY A 277 0.18 -20.31 -8.04
C GLY A 277 -0.14 -20.02 -6.58
N VAL A 278 -1.38 -20.24 -6.19
CA VAL A 278 -1.84 -20.20 -4.80
C VAL A 278 -1.95 -21.64 -4.31
N PRO A 279 -1.35 -22.02 -3.17
CA PRO A 279 -1.47 -23.37 -2.64
C PRO A 279 -2.93 -23.67 -2.29
N LEU A 280 -3.46 -24.77 -2.81
CA LEU A 280 -4.81 -25.26 -2.48
C LEU A 280 -4.78 -26.39 -1.43
N GLY A 281 -3.71 -27.19 -1.39
CA GLY A 281 -3.54 -28.29 -0.46
C GLY A 281 -2.52 -29.30 -0.90
N THR A 282 -2.41 -30.42 -0.17
CA THR A 282 -1.46 -31.50 -0.42
C THR A 282 -2.18 -32.81 -0.60
N VAL A 283 -1.84 -33.58 -1.64
CA VAL A 283 -2.33 -34.95 -1.89
C VAL A 283 -1.25 -35.93 -1.49
N TYR A 284 -1.63 -36.98 -0.79
CA TYR A 284 -0.68 -37.99 -0.29
C TYR A 284 -0.75 -39.30 -1.12
N PRO A 285 0.37 -40.02 -1.31
CA PRO A 285 0.41 -41.22 -2.16
C PRO A 285 -0.41 -42.39 -1.61
N ASP A 286 -0.65 -42.40 -0.30
CA ASP A 286 -1.44 -43.46 0.38
C ASP A 286 -2.94 -43.12 0.42
N ASP A 287 -3.33 -41.96 -0.07
CA ASP A 287 -4.74 -41.56 -0.16
C ASP A 287 -5.44 -42.30 -1.32
N VAL A 288 -6.50 -43.01 -0.99
CA VAL A 288 -7.34 -43.68 -1.99
C VAL A 288 -8.16 -42.65 -2.81
N SER A 289 -8.21 -41.43 -2.34
CA SER A 289 -8.93 -40.31 -2.96
C SER A 289 -7.98 -39.37 -3.69
N ALA A 290 -8.38 -38.90 -4.88
CA ALA A 290 -7.69 -37.82 -5.57
C ALA A 290 -8.04 -36.47 -4.93
N GLY A 291 -7.11 -35.52 -5.02
CA GLY A 291 -7.45 -34.10 -4.84
C GLY A 291 -8.23 -33.61 -6.07
N VAL A 292 -9.40 -33.07 -5.85
CA VAL A 292 -10.29 -32.59 -6.91
C VAL A 292 -10.32 -31.07 -6.88
N VAL A 293 -9.95 -30.45 -8.01
CA VAL A 293 -10.01 -29.00 -8.22
C VAL A 293 -11.06 -28.70 -9.29
N ALA A 294 -12.16 -28.07 -8.89
CA ALA A 294 -13.14 -27.55 -9.82
C ALA A 294 -12.71 -26.15 -10.28
N THR A 295 -12.59 -25.95 -11.58
CA THR A 295 -12.29 -24.63 -12.12
C THR A 295 -13.56 -23.84 -12.36
N PRO A 296 -13.62 -22.55 -11.97
CA PRO A 296 -14.80 -21.75 -12.15
C PRO A 296 -15.11 -21.52 -13.64
N ASP A 297 -16.39 -21.49 -13.96
CA ASP A 297 -16.86 -21.04 -15.26
C ASP A 297 -16.85 -19.50 -15.29
N LEU A 298 -16.38 -18.92 -16.36
CA LEU A 298 -16.24 -17.48 -16.49
C LEU A 298 -17.22 -16.93 -17.54
N PRO A 299 -17.69 -15.68 -17.37
CA PRO A 299 -18.56 -15.05 -18.34
C PRO A 299 -17.96 -15.03 -19.74
N SER A 300 -18.80 -15.17 -20.74
CA SER A 300 -18.40 -15.09 -22.15
C SER A 300 -17.67 -13.75 -22.41
N GLY A 301 -16.51 -13.83 -23.07
CA GLY A 301 -15.64 -12.68 -23.31
C GLY A 301 -14.67 -12.37 -22.17
N SER A 302 -14.55 -13.24 -21.16
CA SER A 302 -13.46 -13.14 -20.19
C SER A 302 -12.11 -13.28 -20.91
N PRO A 303 -11.10 -12.47 -20.58
CA PRO A 303 -9.75 -12.62 -21.12
C PRO A 303 -9.03 -13.88 -20.62
N VAL A 304 -9.55 -14.52 -19.58
CA VAL A 304 -9.03 -15.79 -19.04
C VAL A 304 -9.85 -16.93 -19.62
N SER A 305 -9.21 -17.81 -20.38
CA SER A 305 -9.83 -18.99 -20.98
C SER A 305 -9.33 -20.32 -20.38
N SER A 306 -8.25 -20.27 -19.62
CA SER A 306 -7.62 -21.44 -19.01
C SER A 306 -6.93 -21.09 -17.70
N TYR A 307 -6.84 -22.05 -16.83
CA TYR A 307 -6.17 -22.02 -15.54
C TYR A 307 -4.96 -22.94 -15.56
N ARG A 308 -4.08 -22.78 -14.57
CA ARG A 308 -2.95 -23.68 -14.38
C ARG A 308 -3.04 -24.34 -13.00
N ILE A 309 -2.92 -25.65 -12.98
CA ILE A 309 -2.71 -26.42 -11.77
C ILE A 309 -1.22 -26.68 -11.66
N THR A 310 -0.62 -26.23 -10.57
CA THR A 310 0.80 -26.42 -10.29
C THR A 310 1.00 -27.61 -9.38
N LEU A 311 2.04 -28.40 -9.67
CA LEU A 311 2.37 -29.65 -8.98
C LEU A 311 3.80 -29.58 -8.47
N SER A 312 4.03 -29.85 -7.19
CA SER A 312 5.38 -29.86 -6.59
C SER A 312 6.17 -31.14 -6.83
N ALA A 313 5.52 -32.24 -7.22
CA ALA A 313 6.12 -33.56 -7.42
C ALA A 313 5.40 -34.37 -8.50
N ALA A 314 5.86 -35.61 -8.70
CA ALA A 314 5.27 -36.55 -9.65
C ALA A 314 3.81 -36.88 -9.28
N ALA A 315 2.91 -36.72 -10.24
CA ALA A 315 1.48 -36.92 -10.07
C ALA A 315 0.82 -37.52 -11.32
N ILE A 316 -0.38 -38.07 -11.15
CA ILE A 316 -1.33 -38.38 -12.24
C ILE A 316 -2.39 -37.28 -12.18
N VAL A 317 -2.67 -36.66 -13.30
CA VAL A 317 -3.73 -35.66 -13.44
C VAL A 317 -4.70 -36.09 -14.53
N ALA A 318 -5.95 -36.27 -14.16
CA ALA A 318 -7.04 -36.50 -15.10
C ALA A 318 -7.84 -35.21 -15.27
N VAL A 319 -7.86 -34.67 -16.49
CA VAL A 319 -8.62 -33.49 -16.89
C VAL A 319 -9.50 -33.86 -18.04
N CYS A 320 -10.78 -34.02 -17.80
CA CYS A 320 -11.75 -34.33 -18.83
C CYS A 320 -12.67 -33.14 -19.07
N ASP A 321 -12.94 -32.85 -20.33
CA ASP A 321 -13.99 -31.93 -20.72
C ASP A 321 -15.35 -32.57 -20.34
N THR A 322 -16.15 -31.85 -19.56
CA THR A 322 -17.49 -32.28 -19.11
C THR A 322 -18.50 -32.19 -20.21
#